data_e026d00ade774c3d4788e2c11911846b
#
_entry.id   e026d00ade774c3d4788e2c11911846b
#
_cell.length_a   1.000
_cell.length_b   1.000
_cell.length_c   1.000
_cell.angle_alpha   90.00
_cell.angle_beta   90.00
_cell.angle_gamma   90.00
#
_symmetry.space_group_name_H-M   'P 1'
#
loop_
_entity.id
_entity.type
_entity.pdbx_description
1 polymer ?
#
loop_
_entity_poly.entity_id
_entity_poly.type
_entity_poly.pdbx_seq_one_letter_code
_entity_poly.pdbx_strand_id
1 'polypeptide(L)'
;MSTTTQADPAISAVRAALDAAGHELSELLVFRPDRDAEHLVVRFNPLSSDTWDLEEEQSTAYAKTLRRAGWENAVDLGALVFLPDVPAPTTAPKTYVASWRIAVDGIDDAQQAAEEARARQLDPGVTESLWTVTDAVGRTRTIHCSDPDLS
;
A
#
# COMPACT_ATOMS: atom_id res chain seq x y z
N MET A 1 -16.20 14.31 -18.59
CA MET A 1 -15.10 13.44 -18.09
C MET A 1 -15.65 12.59 -16.97
N SER A 2 -15.84 11.31 -17.23
CA SER A 2 -16.24 10.37 -16.19
C SER A 2 -15.01 10.01 -15.39
N THR A 3 -14.82 10.62 -14.23
CA THR A 3 -13.89 10.11 -13.24
C THR A 3 -14.47 8.81 -12.71
N THR A 4 -14.04 7.70 -13.25
CA THR A 4 -14.33 6.41 -12.65
C THR A 4 -13.58 6.38 -11.32
N THR A 5 -14.29 6.65 -10.25
CA THR A 5 -13.78 6.42 -8.89
C THR A 5 -13.56 4.92 -8.78
N GLN A 6 -12.34 4.48 -8.96
CA GLN A 6 -12.00 3.07 -8.79
C GLN A 6 -12.30 2.68 -7.34
N ALA A 7 -13.19 1.73 -7.15
CA ALA A 7 -13.55 1.23 -5.83
C ALA A 7 -12.30 0.69 -5.12
N ASP A 8 -12.13 1.03 -3.85
CA ASP A 8 -11.03 0.53 -3.03
C ASP A 8 -11.19 -1.00 -2.87
N PRO A 9 -10.26 -1.82 -3.39
CA PRO A 9 -10.36 -3.27 -3.32
C PRO A 9 -10.31 -3.80 -1.88
N ALA A 10 -9.64 -3.09 -0.97
CA ALA A 10 -9.59 -3.47 0.44
C ALA A 10 -10.93 -3.26 1.12
N ILE A 11 -11.63 -2.16 0.84
CA ILE A 11 -12.99 -1.91 1.32
C ILE A 11 -13.94 -3.00 0.81
N SER A 12 -13.85 -3.32 -0.48
CA SER A 12 -14.68 -4.38 -1.08
C SER A 12 -14.43 -5.74 -0.45
N ALA A 13 -13.18 -6.09 -0.15
CA ALA A 13 -12.82 -7.34 0.50
C ALA A 13 -13.36 -7.43 1.94
N VAL A 14 -13.27 -6.35 2.70
CA VAL A 14 -13.82 -6.28 4.06
C VAL A 14 -15.35 -6.42 4.04
N ARG A 15 -16.02 -5.71 3.16
CA ARG A 15 -17.48 -5.82 2.99
C ARG A 15 -17.90 -7.24 2.60
N ALA A 16 -17.19 -7.87 1.68
CA ALA A 16 -17.47 -9.24 1.25
C ALA A 16 -17.31 -10.26 2.39
N ALA A 17 -16.29 -10.11 3.24
CA ALA A 17 -16.08 -10.96 4.39
C ALA A 17 -17.20 -10.83 5.44
N LEU A 18 -17.66 -9.59 5.68
CA LEU A 18 -18.78 -9.33 6.59
C LEU A 18 -20.11 -9.84 6.05
N ASP A 19 -20.35 -9.67 4.75
CA ASP A 19 -21.53 -10.21 4.07
C ASP A 19 -21.59 -11.75 4.13
N ALA A 20 -20.46 -12.41 3.86
CA ALA A 20 -20.35 -13.87 3.92
C ALA A 20 -20.62 -14.43 5.33
N ALA A 21 -20.37 -13.65 6.37
CA ALA A 21 -20.66 -14.02 7.76
C ALA A 21 -22.12 -13.68 8.19
N GLY A 22 -22.91 -13.09 7.31
CA GLY A 22 -24.32 -12.77 7.56
C GLY A 22 -24.57 -11.39 8.17
N HIS A 23 -23.57 -10.49 8.18
CA HIS A 23 -23.77 -9.12 8.63
C HIS A 23 -24.53 -8.30 7.58
N GLU A 24 -25.41 -7.41 8.03
CA GLU A 24 -26.18 -6.52 7.16
C GLU A 24 -25.32 -5.36 6.66
N LEU A 25 -25.02 -5.36 5.35
CA LEU A 25 -24.16 -4.33 4.74
C LEU A 25 -24.78 -2.93 4.72
N SER A 26 -26.10 -2.83 4.74
CA SER A 26 -26.80 -1.54 4.78
C SER A 26 -26.63 -0.80 6.11
N GLU A 27 -26.26 -1.50 7.17
CA GLU A 27 -26.08 -0.96 8.51
C GLU A 27 -24.62 -0.80 8.93
N LEU A 28 -23.69 -0.88 7.97
CA LEU A 28 -22.27 -0.69 8.26
C LEU A 28 -21.59 0.24 7.27
N LEU A 29 -20.58 0.94 7.76
CA LEU A 29 -19.69 1.75 6.96
C LEU A 29 -18.27 1.16 7.03
N VAL A 30 -17.64 1.03 5.87
CA VAL A 30 -16.22 0.72 5.75
C VAL A 30 -15.57 1.85 4.98
N PHE A 31 -14.60 2.53 5.59
CA PHE A 31 -13.99 3.70 4.96
C PHE A 31 -12.56 3.92 5.40
N ARG A 32 -11.84 4.71 4.63
CA ARG A 32 -10.55 5.27 5.04
C ARG A 32 -10.78 6.65 5.61
N PRO A 33 -10.28 6.94 6.82
CA PRO A 33 -10.43 8.28 7.44
C PRO A 33 -9.77 9.39 6.62
N ASP A 34 -8.71 9.04 5.91
CA ASP A 34 -8.01 9.91 4.99
C ASP A 34 -7.71 9.14 3.70
N ARG A 35 -7.62 9.85 2.58
CA ARG A 35 -7.39 9.27 1.25
C ARG A 35 -6.11 8.42 1.19
N ASP A 36 -5.08 8.85 1.90
CA ASP A 36 -3.78 8.19 1.94
C ASP A 36 -3.59 7.32 3.20
N ALA A 37 -4.64 7.13 3.98
CA ALA A 37 -4.57 6.33 5.19
C ALA A 37 -4.27 4.85 4.88
N GLU A 38 -3.29 4.29 5.57
CA GLU A 38 -2.95 2.86 5.49
C GLU A 38 -3.76 2.00 6.46
N HIS A 39 -4.91 2.50 6.86
CA HIS A 39 -5.84 1.78 7.73
C HIS A 39 -7.28 1.98 7.28
N LEU A 40 -8.12 1.05 7.65
CA LEU A 40 -9.57 1.11 7.45
C LEU A 40 -10.30 1.22 8.78
N VAL A 41 -11.46 1.83 8.74
CA VAL A 41 -12.40 1.88 9.85
C VAL A 41 -13.69 1.19 9.44
N VAL A 42 -14.18 0.30 10.29
CA VAL A 42 -15.49 -0.34 10.15
C VAL A 42 -16.38 0.16 11.28
N ARG A 43 -17.50 0.72 10.95
CA ARG A 43 -18.44 1.31 11.91
C ARG A 43 -19.86 0.81 11.68
N PHE A 44 -20.54 0.50 12.76
CA PHE A 44 -21.98 0.28 12.72
C PHE A 44 -22.70 1.61 12.44
N ASN A 45 -23.55 1.61 11.43
CA ASN A 45 -24.31 2.78 11.00
C ASN A 45 -25.78 2.37 10.79
N PRO A 46 -26.57 2.29 11.85
CA PRO A 46 -27.94 1.80 11.76
C PRO A 46 -28.82 2.74 10.96
N LEU A 47 -29.77 2.16 10.23
CA LEU A 47 -30.78 2.91 9.48
C LEU A 47 -31.82 3.57 10.41
N SER A 48 -31.97 3.06 11.61
CA SER A 48 -32.87 3.57 12.63
C SER A 48 -32.12 4.09 13.85
N SER A 49 -32.51 5.24 14.37
CA SER A 49 -31.92 5.81 15.59
C SER A 49 -32.12 4.97 16.85
N ASP A 50 -33.07 4.04 16.83
CA ASP A 50 -33.42 3.22 18.00
C ASP A 50 -32.42 2.06 18.24
N THR A 51 -31.50 1.80 17.29
CA THR A 51 -30.53 0.69 17.35
C THR A 51 -29.10 1.12 17.63
N TRP A 52 -28.86 2.37 17.98
CA TRP A 52 -27.53 2.86 18.35
C TRP A 52 -26.95 2.23 19.61
N ASP A 53 -27.79 1.74 20.51
CA ASP A 53 -27.39 0.98 21.68
C ASP A 53 -26.72 -0.36 21.36
N LEU A 54 -26.88 -0.86 20.12
CA LEU A 54 -26.23 -2.05 19.63
C LEU A 54 -24.82 -1.80 19.05
N GLU A 55 -24.36 -0.56 19.03
CA GLU A 55 -23.09 -0.16 18.39
C GLU A 55 -21.90 -0.96 18.92
N GLU A 56 -21.79 -1.08 20.24
CA GLU A 56 -20.70 -1.80 20.88
C GLU A 56 -20.74 -3.31 20.56
N GLU A 57 -21.93 -3.91 20.63
CA GLU A 57 -22.15 -5.32 20.31
C GLU A 57 -21.82 -5.63 18.84
N GLN A 58 -22.25 -4.78 17.91
CA GLN A 58 -21.98 -4.92 16.50
C GLN A 58 -20.49 -4.74 16.19
N SER A 59 -19.85 -3.77 16.81
CA SER A 59 -18.41 -3.57 16.67
C SER A 59 -17.61 -4.80 17.10
N THR A 60 -17.95 -5.39 18.22
CA THR A 60 -17.33 -6.64 18.71
C THR A 60 -17.56 -7.80 17.73
N ALA A 61 -18.76 -7.92 17.18
CA ALA A 61 -19.08 -8.96 16.20
C ALA A 61 -18.29 -8.78 14.89
N TYR A 62 -18.16 -7.54 14.40
CA TYR A 62 -17.36 -7.24 13.21
C TYR A 62 -15.87 -7.57 13.42
N ALA A 63 -15.29 -7.17 14.54
CA ALA A 63 -13.90 -7.46 14.85
C ALA A 63 -13.63 -8.98 14.89
N LYS A 64 -14.51 -9.72 15.50
CA LYS A 64 -14.41 -11.20 15.57
C LYS A 64 -14.47 -11.84 14.19
N THR A 65 -15.41 -11.41 13.35
CA THR A 65 -15.55 -11.88 11.97
C THR A 65 -14.31 -11.57 11.15
N LEU A 66 -13.80 -10.35 11.23
CA LEU A 66 -12.65 -9.91 10.45
C LEU A 66 -11.37 -10.61 10.86
N ARG A 67 -11.16 -10.87 12.15
CA ARG A 67 -10.02 -11.67 12.61
C ARG A 67 -10.05 -13.10 12.06
N ARG A 68 -11.22 -13.71 12.02
CA ARG A 68 -11.41 -15.04 11.44
C ARG A 68 -11.20 -15.08 9.93
N ALA A 69 -11.49 -13.97 9.26
CA ALA A 69 -11.33 -13.84 7.81
C ALA A 69 -9.90 -13.48 7.37
N GLY A 70 -8.96 -13.27 8.31
CA GLY A 70 -7.56 -13.02 8.02
C GLY A 70 -7.02 -11.65 8.45
N TRP A 71 -7.88 -10.74 8.91
CA TRP A 71 -7.44 -9.45 9.49
C TRP A 71 -7.13 -9.61 10.99
N GLU A 72 -6.04 -10.29 11.28
CA GLU A 72 -5.66 -10.68 12.65
C GLU A 72 -5.45 -9.49 13.58
N ASN A 73 -5.05 -8.34 13.01
CA ASN A 73 -4.78 -7.11 13.74
C ASN A 73 -6.00 -6.20 13.90
N ALA A 74 -7.20 -6.67 13.60
CA ALA A 74 -8.43 -5.91 13.82
C ALA A 74 -8.60 -5.57 15.30
N VAL A 75 -8.80 -4.29 15.60
CA VAL A 75 -8.94 -3.78 16.98
C VAL A 75 -10.35 -3.25 17.18
N ASP A 76 -11.06 -3.81 18.16
CA ASP A 76 -12.36 -3.31 18.59
C ASP A 76 -12.14 -2.13 19.57
N LEU A 77 -12.57 -0.93 19.16
CA LEU A 77 -12.50 0.29 19.96
C LEU A 77 -13.81 0.63 20.65
N GLY A 78 -14.77 -0.29 20.67
CA GLY A 78 -16.08 -0.12 21.30
C GLY A 78 -17.12 0.49 20.36
N ALA A 79 -16.84 1.59 19.71
CA ALA A 79 -17.73 2.26 18.77
C ALA A 79 -17.40 1.95 17.28
N LEU A 80 -16.22 1.45 17.04
CA LEU A 80 -15.73 1.11 15.71
C LEU A 80 -14.65 0.03 15.76
N VAL A 81 -14.39 -0.58 14.63
CA VAL A 81 -13.25 -1.50 14.43
C VAL A 81 -12.18 -0.79 13.62
N PHE A 82 -10.97 -0.81 14.13
CA PHE A 82 -9.79 -0.28 13.47
C PHE A 82 -9.02 -1.43 12.81
N LEU A 83 -8.75 -1.31 11.52
CA LEU A 83 -7.94 -2.25 10.76
C LEU A 83 -6.61 -1.59 10.40
N PRO A 84 -5.54 -1.80 11.17
CA PRO A 84 -4.22 -1.30 10.83
C PRO A 84 -3.64 -2.08 9.64
N ASP A 85 -2.60 -1.53 9.03
CA ASP A 85 -1.82 -2.20 7.97
C ASP A 85 -2.63 -2.65 6.75
N VAL A 86 -3.67 -1.91 6.40
CA VAL A 86 -4.38 -2.08 5.14
C VAL A 86 -3.93 -0.97 4.19
N PRO A 87 -2.94 -1.21 3.34
CA PRO A 87 -2.36 -0.16 2.51
C PRO A 87 -3.40 0.46 1.58
N ALA A 88 -3.27 1.78 1.37
CA ALA A 88 -4.12 2.48 0.41
C ALA A 88 -3.93 1.89 -0.99
N PRO A 89 -5.01 1.72 -1.77
CA PRO A 89 -4.88 1.20 -3.12
C PRO A 89 -4.03 2.15 -3.96
N THR A 90 -3.13 1.59 -4.73
CA THR A 90 -2.38 2.35 -5.72
C THR A 90 -3.30 2.64 -6.90
N THR A 91 -3.93 3.80 -6.90
CA THR A 91 -4.91 4.19 -7.92
C THR A 91 -4.29 4.58 -9.25
N ALA A 92 -2.98 4.84 -9.27
CA ALA A 92 -2.23 5.13 -10.48
C ALA A 92 -0.85 4.48 -10.40
N PRO A 93 -0.26 4.05 -11.52
CA PRO A 93 1.12 3.59 -11.53
C PRO A 93 2.02 4.71 -11.04
N LYS A 94 2.84 4.42 -10.04
CA LYS A 94 3.83 5.37 -9.54
C LYS A 94 4.99 5.43 -10.52
N THR A 95 5.36 6.63 -10.91
CA THR A 95 6.54 6.85 -11.74
C THR A 95 7.74 7.14 -10.84
N TYR A 96 8.79 6.39 -11.04
CA TYR A 96 10.06 6.60 -10.36
C TYR A 96 11.13 6.92 -11.40
N VAL A 97 12.06 7.80 -11.05
CA VAL A 97 13.28 8.02 -11.82
C VAL A 97 14.41 7.33 -11.10
N ALA A 98 15.00 6.34 -11.75
CA ALA A 98 16.16 5.63 -11.23
C ALA A 98 17.42 6.08 -11.95
N SER A 99 18.44 6.49 -11.21
CA SER A 99 19.73 6.93 -11.73
C SER A 99 20.83 6.04 -11.17
N TRP A 100 21.64 5.48 -12.06
CA TRP A 100 22.82 4.74 -11.67
C TRP A 100 24.04 5.67 -11.69
N ARG A 101 24.83 5.62 -10.64
CA ARG A 101 26.02 6.44 -10.53
C ARG A 101 27.25 5.55 -10.41
N ILE A 102 28.23 5.87 -11.21
CA ILE A 102 29.54 5.22 -11.16
C ILE A 102 30.62 6.28 -11.33
N ALA A 103 31.68 6.16 -10.55
CA ALA A 103 32.88 6.94 -10.75
C ALA A 103 33.72 6.31 -11.86
N VAL A 104 34.10 7.09 -12.84
CA VAL A 104 34.98 6.68 -13.93
C VAL A 104 36.20 7.60 -13.88
N ASP A 105 37.33 7.05 -13.46
CA ASP A 105 38.57 7.78 -13.30
C ASP A 105 39.48 7.64 -14.51
N GLY A 106 40.33 8.62 -14.72
CA GLY A 106 41.39 8.58 -15.74
C GLY A 106 40.91 8.86 -17.17
N ILE A 107 39.73 9.48 -17.33
CA ILE A 107 39.13 9.84 -18.62
C ILE A 107 38.96 11.35 -18.69
N ASP A 108 39.49 11.97 -19.74
CA ASP A 108 39.46 13.43 -19.94
C ASP A 108 38.23 13.92 -20.73
N ASP A 109 37.47 12.99 -21.34
CA ASP A 109 36.32 13.30 -22.17
C ASP A 109 35.01 12.77 -21.55
N ALA A 110 34.01 13.63 -21.45
CA ALA A 110 32.69 13.27 -20.89
C ALA A 110 31.97 12.18 -21.71
N GLN A 111 32.11 12.17 -23.02
CA GLN A 111 31.51 11.14 -23.87
C GLN A 111 32.15 9.77 -23.60
N GLN A 112 33.47 9.73 -23.52
CA GLN A 112 34.22 8.52 -23.21
C GLN A 112 33.88 7.98 -21.80
N ALA A 113 33.68 8.86 -20.82
CA ALA A 113 33.22 8.49 -19.49
C ALA A 113 31.83 7.87 -19.51
N ALA A 114 30.91 8.39 -20.31
CA ALA A 114 29.57 7.84 -20.48
C ALA A 114 29.60 6.44 -21.15
N GLU A 115 30.46 6.26 -22.16
CA GLU A 115 30.62 4.96 -22.84
C GLU A 115 31.21 3.91 -21.91
N GLU A 116 32.19 4.27 -21.11
CA GLU A 116 32.77 3.38 -20.09
C GLU A 116 31.76 3.03 -19.00
N ALA A 117 30.99 4.00 -18.52
CA ALA A 117 29.93 3.75 -17.55
C ALA A 117 28.86 2.78 -18.09
N ARG A 118 28.49 2.96 -19.36
CA ARG A 118 27.55 2.06 -20.02
C ARG A 118 28.12 0.63 -20.18
N ALA A 119 29.37 0.52 -20.54
CA ALA A 119 30.05 -0.78 -20.66
C ALA A 119 30.05 -1.53 -19.33
N ARG A 120 30.32 -0.83 -18.22
CA ARG A 120 30.27 -1.43 -16.87
C ARG A 120 28.88 -1.80 -16.44
N GLN A 121 27.86 -1.02 -16.82
CA GLN A 121 26.46 -1.34 -16.53
C GLN A 121 26.03 -2.66 -17.23
N LEU A 122 26.51 -2.91 -18.41
CA LEU A 122 26.20 -4.11 -19.21
C LEU A 122 27.14 -5.29 -18.89
N ASP A 123 28.14 -5.10 -18.06
CA ASP A 123 29.09 -6.16 -17.70
C ASP A 123 28.41 -7.18 -16.78
N PRO A 124 28.35 -8.47 -17.17
CA PRO A 124 27.77 -9.52 -16.34
C PRO A 124 28.56 -9.79 -15.06
N GLY A 125 29.82 -9.29 -14.97
CA GLY A 125 30.63 -9.36 -13.75
C GLY A 125 30.28 -8.34 -12.68
N VAL A 126 29.43 -7.35 -12.99
CA VAL A 126 28.95 -6.37 -12.02
C VAL A 126 27.80 -6.97 -11.22
N THR A 127 28.09 -7.46 -10.03
CA THR A 127 27.14 -8.13 -9.14
C THR A 127 26.43 -7.19 -8.20
N GLU A 128 26.94 -5.98 -8.03
CA GLU A 128 26.40 -4.98 -7.12
C GLU A 128 26.25 -3.63 -7.82
N SER A 129 25.12 -2.99 -7.62
CA SER A 129 24.88 -1.66 -8.17
C SER A 129 24.16 -0.78 -7.15
N LEU A 130 24.53 0.48 -7.15
CA LEU A 130 23.93 1.50 -6.29
C LEU A 130 23.03 2.40 -7.14
N TRP A 131 21.75 2.41 -6.84
CA TRP A 131 20.76 3.18 -7.56
C TRP A 131 20.20 4.29 -6.69
N THR A 132 20.04 5.45 -7.27
CA THR A 132 19.27 6.53 -6.67
C THR A 132 17.89 6.55 -7.32
N VAL A 133 16.85 6.30 -6.55
CA VAL A 133 15.47 6.26 -7.02
C VAL A 133 14.71 7.45 -6.45
N THR A 134 14.11 8.22 -7.32
CA THR A 134 13.31 9.40 -6.96
C THR A 134 11.85 9.15 -7.32
N ASP A 135 10.94 9.34 -6.37
CA ASP A 135 9.50 9.24 -6.61
C ASP A 135 8.93 10.52 -7.26
N ALA A 136 7.65 10.48 -7.62
CA ALA A 136 6.98 11.59 -8.28
C ALA A 136 6.88 12.86 -7.42
N VAL A 137 7.10 12.75 -6.11
CA VAL A 137 7.07 13.87 -5.15
C VAL A 137 8.47 14.42 -4.87
N GLY A 138 9.49 13.85 -5.51
CA GLY A 138 10.88 14.27 -5.36
C GLY A 138 11.64 13.64 -4.18
N ARG A 139 11.06 12.66 -3.48
CA ARG A 139 11.74 11.94 -2.42
C ARG A 139 12.72 10.93 -3.02
N THR A 140 13.93 10.94 -2.52
CA THR A 140 15.02 10.15 -3.05
C THR A 140 15.43 9.07 -2.06
N ARG A 141 15.64 7.86 -2.57
CA ARG A 141 16.18 6.71 -1.83
C ARG A 141 17.38 6.14 -2.57
N THR A 142 18.38 5.73 -1.83
CA THR A 142 19.48 4.95 -2.38
C THR A 142 19.20 3.47 -2.14
N ILE A 143 19.22 2.69 -3.23
CA ILE A 143 18.93 1.26 -3.21
C ILE A 143 20.18 0.53 -3.70
N HIS A 144 20.65 -0.38 -2.86
CA HIS A 144 21.73 -1.28 -3.21
C HIS A 144 21.12 -2.57 -3.79
N CYS A 145 21.40 -2.84 -5.04
CA CYS A 145 20.96 -4.06 -5.70
C CYS A 145 22.14 -5.03 -5.79
N SER A 146 21.96 -6.21 -5.24
CA SER A 146 22.87 -7.35 -5.41
C SER A 146 22.14 -8.44 -6.18
N ASP A 147 22.86 -9.12 -7.06
CA ASP A 147 22.30 -10.24 -7.79
C ASP A 147 22.29 -11.49 -6.90
N PRO A 148 21.11 -12.03 -6.55
CA PRO A 148 21.02 -13.18 -5.66
C PRO A 148 21.49 -14.49 -6.30
N ASP A 149 21.59 -14.56 -7.65
CA ASP A 149 21.97 -15.77 -8.36
C ASP A 149 23.50 -15.98 -8.46
N LEU A 150 24.30 -15.03 -7.94
CA LEU A 150 25.77 -15.07 -8.00
C LEU A 150 26.45 -15.28 -6.62
N SER A 151 25.70 -15.74 -5.65
CA SER A 151 26.22 -16.11 -4.33
C SER A 151 26.76 -17.53 -4.31
#